data_1d5b4594055b48dcc96623f8b0a2c782
#
_entry.id   1d5b4594055b48dcc96623f8b0a2c782
#
_cell.length_a   1.000
_cell.length_b   1.000
_cell.length_c   1.000
_cell.angle_alpha   90.00
_cell.angle_beta   90.00
_cell.angle_gamma   90.00
#
_symmetry.space_group_name_H-M   'P 1'
#
loop_
_entity.id
_entity.type
_entity.pdbx_description
1 polymer ?
#
loop_
_entity_poly.entity_id
_entity_poly.type
_entity_poly.pdbx_seq_one_letter_code
_entity_poly.pdbx_strand_id
1 'polypeptide(L)'
;MKKISVGIDISKKTLDASIYSGSGGQPWIKTTNSEDGFVKIINWVEKQGFNPQEVMFVMEHTGHYGYALAAFLDAHDMPYTFVAGLEVKHHFPLSRVKNDKNDAKKIAQYFYEVQEREDFRIQTIKASEIYTLSLLLSERNLYVKHRAHLKAQLSETQEYSSANRNERLKTIEKVYSKQIREIEKEITNVIDSTPELKKNYDLIRGIAGIGLVTAVTIIVATAN
;
A
#
# COMPACT_ATOMS: atom_id res chain seq x y z
N MET A 1 -1.06 8.60 -26.83
CA MET A 1 0.06 9.52 -26.53
C MET A 1 0.55 9.17 -25.12
N LYS A 2 1.86 8.96 -24.94
CA LYS A 2 2.42 8.59 -23.65
C LYS A 2 2.19 9.70 -22.61
N LYS A 3 1.73 9.31 -21.40
CA LYS A 3 1.64 10.24 -20.29
C LYS A 3 3.03 10.57 -19.74
N ILE A 4 3.28 11.83 -19.46
CA ILE A 4 4.47 12.26 -18.71
C ILE A 4 4.39 11.67 -17.32
N SER A 5 5.51 11.19 -16.80
CA SER A 5 5.59 10.52 -15.52
C SER A 5 6.34 11.34 -14.48
N VAL A 6 5.79 11.34 -13.26
CA VAL A 6 6.44 11.89 -12.06
C VAL A 6 6.75 10.70 -11.15
N GLY A 7 7.96 10.18 -11.23
CA GLY A 7 8.41 9.07 -10.37
C GLY A 7 8.77 9.58 -8.97
N ILE A 8 8.28 8.89 -7.94
CA ILE A 8 8.47 9.28 -6.55
C ILE A 8 9.05 8.12 -5.77
N ASP A 9 10.26 8.28 -5.28
CA ASP A 9 10.84 7.42 -4.26
C ASP A 9 10.41 7.89 -2.88
N ILE A 10 9.87 6.95 -2.08
CA ILE A 10 9.18 7.26 -0.83
C ILE A 10 9.91 6.65 0.35
N SER A 11 10.25 7.50 1.31
CA SER A 11 10.73 7.09 2.61
C SER A 11 9.78 7.55 3.74
N LYS A 12 10.01 7.07 4.95
CA LYS A 12 9.20 7.47 6.12
C LYS A 12 9.07 8.99 6.29
N LYS A 13 10.14 9.75 6.01
CA LYS A 13 10.21 11.19 6.30
C LYS A 13 10.34 12.07 5.07
N THR A 14 10.79 11.53 3.94
CA THR A 14 11.11 12.30 2.74
C THR A 14 10.56 11.65 1.49
N LEU A 15 10.32 12.50 0.50
CA LEU A 15 9.96 12.14 -0.87
C LEU A 15 11.01 12.72 -1.81
N ASP A 16 11.47 11.90 -2.72
CA ASP A 16 12.30 12.32 -3.85
C ASP A 16 11.49 12.17 -5.14
N ALA A 17 11.19 13.25 -5.85
CA ALA A 17 10.37 13.23 -7.05
C ALA A 17 11.17 13.67 -8.29
N SER A 18 10.95 13.00 -9.42
CA SER A 18 11.59 13.32 -10.70
C SER A 18 10.59 13.21 -11.85
N ILE A 19 10.67 14.12 -12.82
CA ILE A 19 9.83 14.12 -14.03
C ILE A 19 10.59 13.48 -15.18
N TYR A 20 9.87 12.66 -15.97
CA TYR A 20 10.36 12.12 -17.24
C TYR A 20 9.31 12.31 -18.34
N SER A 21 9.73 12.99 -19.42
CA SER A 21 8.88 13.34 -20.58
C SER A 21 9.32 12.65 -21.89
N GLY A 22 10.24 11.68 -21.79
CA GLY A 22 10.78 10.96 -22.97
C GLY A 22 12.02 11.60 -23.59
N SER A 23 12.28 12.88 -23.35
CA SER A 23 13.46 13.60 -23.86
C SER A 23 13.84 14.73 -22.93
N GLY A 24 15.10 15.16 -22.96
CA GLY A 24 15.60 16.27 -22.16
C GLY A 24 16.10 15.86 -20.77
N GLY A 25 16.28 16.86 -19.91
CA GLY A 25 16.72 16.65 -18.54
C GLY A 25 15.64 16.01 -17.66
N GLN A 26 16.06 15.36 -16.60
CA GLN A 26 15.15 14.83 -15.56
C GLN A 26 15.23 15.76 -14.34
N PRO A 27 14.38 16.80 -14.24
CA PRO A 27 14.31 17.63 -13.06
C PRO A 27 13.94 16.82 -11.84
N TRP A 28 14.41 17.25 -10.68
CA TRP A 28 14.25 16.52 -9.43
C TRP A 28 14.03 17.49 -8.27
N ILE A 29 13.23 17.06 -7.31
CA ILE A 29 12.99 17.77 -6.05
C ILE A 29 12.99 16.77 -4.88
N LYS A 30 13.47 17.21 -3.73
CA LYS A 30 13.32 16.52 -2.45
C LYS A 30 12.43 17.32 -1.52
N THR A 31 11.50 16.62 -0.84
CA THR A 31 10.58 17.24 0.12
C THR A 31 10.26 16.30 1.26
N THR A 32 9.43 16.74 2.19
CA THR A 32 8.97 15.92 3.33
C THR A 32 7.80 15.02 2.92
N ASN A 33 7.70 13.84 3.53
CA ASN A 33 6.52 12.97 3.39
C ASN A 33 5.42 13.47 4.34
N SER A 34 4.79 14.57 3.94
CA SER A 34 3.73 15.28 4.66
C SER A 34 2.89 16.08 3.65
N GLU A 35 1.71 16.52 4.06
CA GLU A 35 0.80 17.30 3.22
C GLU A 35 1.47 18.53 2.59
N ASP A 36 2.24 19.30 3.37
CA ASP A 36 3.05 20.41 2.85
C ASP A 36 4.05 19.96 1.77
N GLY A 37 4.62 18.79 1.92
CA GLY A 37 5.53 18.21 0.95
C GLY A 37 4.82 17.76 -0.32
N PHE A 38 3.60 17.26 -0.22
CA PHE A 38 2.77 16.89 -1.38
C PHE A 38 2.42 18.13 -2.20
N VAL A 39 1.93 19.18 -1.54
CA VAL A 39 1.66 20.47 -2.18
C VAL A 39 2.91 21.05 -2.88
N LYS A 40 4.08 20.91 -2.26
CA LYS A 40 5.36 21.35 -2.89
C LYS A 40 5.67 20.56 -4.16
N ILE A 41 5.39 19.26 -4.21
CA ILE A 41 5.57 18.46 -5.44
C ILE A 41 4.62 18.96 -6.53
N ILE A 42 3.35 19.17 -6.21
CA ILE A 42 2.37 19.66 -7.18
C ILE A 42 2.78 21.00 -7.76
N ASN A 43 3.06 21.99 -6.91
CA ASN A 43 3.52 23.31 -7.33
C ASN A 43 4.82 23.26 -8.15
N TRP A 44 5.70 22.29 -7.84
CA TRP A 44 6.93 22.09 -8.60
C TRP A 44 6.66 21.49 -9.97
N VAL A 45 5.72 20.54 -10.11
CA VAL A 45 5.29 19.99 -11.41
C VAL A 45 4.74 21.11 -12.30
N GLU A 46 3.90 22.01 -11.76
CA GLU A 46 3.37 23.17 -12.47
C GLU A 46 4.49 24.14 -12.92
N LYS A 47 5.47 24.40 -12.06
CA LYS A 47 6.64 25.23 -12.39
C LYS A 47 7.51 24.64 -13.50
N GLN A 48 7.48 23.31 -13.69
CA GLN A 48 8.15 22.65 -14.82
C GLN A 48 7.31 22.73 -16.11
N GLY A 49 6.13 23.36 -16.09
CA GLY A 49 5.26 23.55 -17.25
C GLY A 49 4.29 22.41 -17.51
N PHE A 50 4.04 21.53 -16.52
CA PHE A 50 3.14 20.39 -16.66
C PHE A 50 1.89 20.60 -15.81
N ASN A 51 0.73 20.14 -16.33
CA ASN A 51 -0.51 20.09 -15.57
C ASN A 51 -0.50 18.85 -14.68
N PRO A 52 -0.61 18.97 -13.33
CA PRO A 52 -0.63 17.83 -12.42
C PRO A 52 -1.74 16.81 -12.68
N GLN A 53 -2.85 17.21 -13.27
CA GLN A 53 -3.97 16.32 -13.62
C GLN A 53 -3.72 15.52 -14.92
N GLU A 54 -2.74 15.89 -15.72
CA GLU A 54 -2.40 15.21 -16.98
C GLU A 54 -1.15 14.33 -16.89
N VAL A 55 -0.33 14.52 -15.87
CA VAL A 55 0.85 13.67 -15.61
C VAL A 55 0.44 12.45 -14.79
N MET A 56 1.23 11.37 -14.86
CA MET A 56 1.05 10.19 -14.01
C MET A 56 2.05 10.24 -12.85
N PHE A 57 1.55 10.28 -11.62
CA PHE A 57 2.37 10.12 -10.43
C PHE A 57 2.63 8.63 -10.21
N VAL A 58 3.89 8.24 -10.19
CA VAL A 58 4.32 6.84 -10.11
C VAL A 58 5.13 6.62 -8.85
N MET A 59 4.69 5.70 -8.03
CA MET A 59 5.30 5.40 -6.74
C MET A 59 5.79 3.94 -6.72
N GLU A 60 6.97 3.70 -6.13
CA GLU A 60 7.35 2.33 -5.82
C GLU A 60 6.56 1.85 -4.60
N HIS A 61 6.10 0.61 -4.64
CA HIS A 61 5.39 0.01 -3.52
C HIS A 61 6.36 -0.33 -2.37
N THR A 62 6.59 0.63 -1.50
CA THR A 62 7.48 0.52 -0.32
C THR A 62 6.70 0.43 1.00
N GLY A 63 5.71 -0.47 1.07
CA GLY A 63 4.85 -0.61 2.25
C GLY A 63 3.88 0.57 2.41
N HIS A 64 3.62 1.00 3.65
CA HIS A 64 2.55 1.95 3.96
C HIS A 64 2.91 3.44 3.80
N TYR A 65 4.17 3.79 3.51
CA TYR A 65 4.59 5.20 3.49
C TYR A 65 4.05 5.99 2.28
N GLY A 66 3.64 5.32 1.20
CA GLY A 66 3.08 5.93 0.00
C GLY A 66 1.60 6.27 0.07
N TYR A 67 0.86 5.68 0.99
CA TYR A 67 -0.60 5.79 1.00
C TYR A 67 -1.13 7.19 1.35
N ALA A 68 -0.41 7.94 2.19
CA ALA A 68 -0.80 9.32 2.50
C ALA A 68 -0.73 10.22 1.25
N LEU A 69 0.33 10.06 0.43
CA LEU A 69 0.44 10.76 -0.85
C LEU A 69 -0.62 10.27 -1.84
N ALA A 70 -0.87 8.96 -1.92
CA ALA A 70 -1.91 8.42 -2.79
C ALA A 70 -3.31 8.93 -2.43
N ALA A 71 -3.65 8.99 -1.14
CA ALA A 71 -4.91 9.56 -0.66
C ALA A 71 -5.02 11.06 -0.98
N PHE A 72 -3.92 11.80 -0.87
CA PHE A 72 -3.87 13.21 -1.26
C PHE A 72 -4.11 13.38 -2.76
N LEU A 73 -3.47 12.58 -3.60
CA LEU A 73 -3.64 12.61 -5.06
C LEU A 73 -5.08 12.25 -5.46
N ASP A 74 -5.68 11.22 -4.82
CA ASP A 74 -7.08 10.83 -5.00
C ASP A 74 -8.04 11.99 -4.68
N ALA A 75 -7.82 12.68 -3.54
CA ALA A 75 -8.67 13.78 -3.10
C ALA A 75 -8.64 15.00 -4.04
N HIS A 76 -7.61 15.08 -4.91
CA HIS A 76 -7.42 16.17 -5.87
C HIS A 76 -7.60 15.72 -7.34
N ASP A 77 -8.17 14.54 -7.57
CA ASP A 77 -8.40 13.94 -8.90
C ASP A 77 -7.13 13.86 -9.77
N MET A 78 -5.97 13.63 -9.13
CA MET A 78 -4.68 13.49 -9.81
C MET A 78 -4.38 12.02 -10.08
N PRO A 79 -4.02 11.64 -11.33
CA PRO A 79 -3.78 10.24 -11.67
C PRO A 79 -2.47 9.74 -11.07
N TYR A 80 -2.52 8.58 -10.43
CA TYR A 80 -1.34 7.91 -9.88
C TYR A 80 -1.39 6.39 -10.09
N THR A 81 -0.25 5.75 -9.91
CA THR A 81 -0.14 4.28 -9.87
C THR A 81 1.04 3.85 -9.01
N PHE A 82 0.98 2.62 -8.52
CA PHE A 82 2.12 1.96 -7.90
C PHE A 82 2.79 1.01 -8.89
N VAL A 83 4.11 0.85 -8.74
CA VAL A 83 4.91 -0.11 -9.51
C VAL A 83 5.71 -0.99 -8.55
N ALA A 84 5.90 -2.25 -8.92
CA ALA A 84 6.70 -3.16 -8.13
C ALA A 84 8.19 -2.80 -8.23
N GLY A 85 8.85 -2.60 -7.09
CA GLY A 85 10.28 -2.24 -7.06
C GLY A 85 11.18 -3.29 -7.71
N LEU A 86 10.73 -4.56 -7.74
CA LEU A 86 11.44 -5.62 -8.42
C LEU A 86 11.44 -5.44 -9.95
N GLU A 87 10.31 -5.00 -10.52
CA GLU A 87 10.19 -4.72 -11.96
C GLU A 87 11.06 -3.54 -12.37
N VAL A 88 11.05 -2.46 -11.59
CA VAL A 88 11.94 -1.30 -11.80
C VAL A 88 13.41 -1.73 -11.77
N LYS A 89 13.79 -2.58 -10.82
CA LYS A 89 15.17 -3.12 -10.71
C LYS A 89 15.54 -4.01 -11.89
N HIS A 90 14.63 -4.88 -12.33
CA HIS A 90 14.88 -5.75 -13.48
C HIS A 90 15.00 -4.97 -14.79
N HIS A 91 14.28 -3.85 -14.90
CA HIS A 91 14.35 -2.98 -16.08
C HIS A 91 15.69 -2.23 -16.15
N PHE A 92 16.33 -1.92 -15.02
CA PHE A 92 17.61 -1.22 -14.92
C PHE A 92 18.70 -2.03 -14.19
N PRO A 93 19.16 -3.18 -14.70
CA PRO A 93 20.02 -4.12 -13.96
C PRO A 93 21.43 -3.60 -13.65
N LEU A 94 21.96 -2.65 -14.42
CA LEU A 94 23.35 -2.18 -14.32
C LEU A 94 23.53 -0.91 -13.46
N SER A 95 22.53 -0.48 -12.74
CA SER A 95 22.60 0.76 -11.96
C SER A 95 23.41 0.58 -10.68
N ARG A 96 24.68 1.00 -10.69
CA ARG A 96 25.63 0.91 -9.56
C ARG A 96 25.45 1.96 -8.46
N VAL A 97 24.76 3.06 -8.75
CA VAL A 97 24.62 4.18 -7.80
C VAL A 97 23.23 4.16 -7.20
N LYS A 98 23.11 3.68 -5.97
CA LYS A 98 21.88 3.71 -5.19
C LYS A 98 21.81 5.04 -4.42
N ASN A 99 20.92 5.92 -4.83
CA ASN A 99 20.48 7.06 -4.04
C ASN A 99 19.02 7.42 -4.43
N ASP A 100 18.30 8.00 -3.50
CA ASP A 100 16.87 8.32 -3.58
C ASP A 100 16.53 9.13 -4.85
N LYS A 101 17.40 10.09 -5.23
CA LYS A 101 17.28 10.87 -6.46
C LYS A 101 17.30 10.00 -7.73
N ASN A 102 18.22 9.03 -7.79
CA ASN A 102 18.34 8.16 -8.96
C ASN A 102 17.19 7.14 -8.99
N ASP A 103 16.70 6.72 -7.82
CA ASP A 103 15.59 5.78 -7.74
C ASP A 103 14.28 6.46 -8.18
N ALA A 104 14.00 7.71 -7.80
CA ALA A 104 12.89 8.50 -8.35
C ALA A 104 12.97 8.66 -9.88
N LYS A 105 14.17 8.90 -10.44
CA LYS A 105 14.38 8.99 -11.90
C LYS A 105 14.06 7.69 -12.61
N LYS A 106 14.50 6.55 -12.06
CA LYS A 106 14.23 5.23 -12.64
C LYS A 106 12.74 4.89 -12.60
N ILE A 107 12.06 5.21 -11.50
CA ILE A 107 10.61 5.00 -11.37
C ILE A 107 9.88 5.77 -12.47
N ALA A 108 10.22 7.07 -12.68
CA ALA A 108 9.62 7.88 -13.73
C ALA A 108 9.88 7.31 -15.12
N GLN A 109 11.13 6.99 -15.42
CA GLN A 109 11.53 6.44 -16.73
C GLN A 109 10.91 5.08 -16.98
N TYR A 110 10.91 4.17 -15.99
CA TYR A 110 10.29 2.85 -16.09
C TYR A 110 8.83 2.96 -16.55
N PHE A 111 8.02 3.73 -15.82
CA PHE A 111 6.60 3.88 -16.20
C PHE A 111 6.45 4.44 -17.61
N TYR A 112 7.19 5.48 -17.96
CA TYR A 112 7.10 6.10 -19.28
C TYR A 112 7.40 5.10 -20.40
N GLU A 113 8.32 4.17 -20.18
CA GLU A 113 8.72 3.16 -21.17
C GLU A 113 7.73 1.98 -21.28
N VAL A 114 7.08 1.60 -20.14
CA VAL A 114 6.22 0.41 -20.11
C VAL A 114 4.71 0.69 -20.22
N GLN A 115 4.25 1.93 -20.06
CA GLN A 115 2.84 2.28 -19.99
C GLN A 115 1.98 1.86 -21.20
N GLU A 116 2.59 1.63 -22.37
CA GLU A 116 1.93 1.18 -23.59
C GLU A 116 2.07 -0.33 -23.82
N ARG A 117 2.69 -1.08 -22.92
CA ARG A 117 2.79 -2.54 -23.02
C ARG A 117 1.43 -3.19 -22.75
N GLU A 118 1.09 -4.23 -23.47
CA GLU A 118 -0.18 -4.96 -23.32
C GLU A 118 -0.33 -5.65 -21.97
N ASP A 119 0.77 -6.03 -21.34
CA ASP A 119 0.84 -6.67 -20.02
C ASP A 119 0.85 -5.68 -18.85
N PHE A 120 1.10 -4.39 -19.12
CA PHE A 120 1.10 -3.38 -18.06
C PHE A 120 -0.34 -3.00 -17.66
N ARG A 121 -0.61 -3.02 -16.37
CA ARG A 121 -1.92 -2.64 -15.80
C ARG A 121 -1.73 -1.50 -14.81
N ILE A 122 -2.51 -0.44 -14.99
CA ILE A 122 -2.63 0.62 -13.99
C ILE A 122 -3.55 0.10 -12.88
N GLN A 123 -3.16 0.33 -11.64
CA GLN A 123 -3.99 -0.03 -10.49
C GLN A 123 -5.33 0.71 -10.54
N THR A 124 -6.42 -0.03 -10.47
CA THR A 124 -7.80 0.51 -10.57
C THR A 124 -8.47 0.67 -9.20
N ILE A 125 -8.00 -0.07 -8.20
CA ILE A 125 -8.52 0.02 -6.83
C ILE A 125 -7.81 1.18 -6.13
N LYS A 126 -8.58 2.04 -5.45
CA LYS A 126 -8.01 3.16 -4.69
C LYS A 126 -7.02 2.67 -3.65
N ALA A 127 -5.85 3.27 -3.64
CA ALA A 127 -4.79 2.92 -2.69
C ALA A 127 -5.24 3.07 -1.22
N SER A 128 -6.13 4.02 -0.92
CA SER A 128 -6.72 4.22 0.41
C SER A 128 -7.48 2.99 0.91
N GLU A 129 -8.21 2.29 0.04
CA GLU A 129 -8.98 1.09 0.39
C GLU A 129 -8.08 -0.11 0.63
N ILE A 130 -7.07 -0.32 -0.23
CA ILE A 130 -6.05 -1.35 -0.04
C ILE A 130 -5.26 -1.09 1.24
N TYR A 131 -4.92 0.15 1.53
CA TYR A 131 -4.25 0.51 2.77
C TYR A 131 -5.10 0.21 3.99
N THR A 132 -6.37 0.58 3.98
CA THR A 132 -7.32 0.27 5.07
C THR A 132 -7.38 -1.23 5.32
N LEU A 133 -7.53 -2.04 4.27
CA LEU A 133 -7.51 -3.50 4.37
C LEU A 133 -6.18 -4.03 4.93
N SER A 134 -5.06 -3.47 4.51
CA SER A 134 -3.72 -3.83 5.00
C SER A 134 -3.57 -3.57 6.51
N LEU A 135 -4.04 -2.41 7.00
CA LEU A 135 -4.02 -2.07 8.42
C LEU A 135 -4.91 -3.00 9.23
N LEU A 136 -6.15 -3.24 8.79
CA LEU A 136 -7.09 -4.14 9.45
C LEU A 136 -6.56 -5.57 9.52
N LEU A 137 -5.94 -6.08 8.44
CA LEU A 137 -5.27 -7.38 8.44
C LEU A 137 -4.10 -7.44 9.43
N SER A 138 -3.28 -6.39 9.48
CA SER A 138 -2.15 -6.31 10.39
C SER A 138 -2.60 -6.34 11.85
N GLU A 139 -3.60 -5.54 12.20
CA GLU A 139 -4.20 -5.48 13.54
C GLU A 139 -4.84 -6.82 13.92
N ARG A 140 -5.64 -7.40 13.02
CA ARG A 140 -6.23 -8.72 13.22
C ARG A 140 -5.16 -9.78 13.52
N ASN A 141 -4.09 -9.81 12.72
CA ASN A 141 -3.02 -10.79 12.88
C ASN A 141 -2.26 -10.61 14.20
N LEU A 142 -2.09 -9.38 14.67
CA LEU A 142 -1.54 -9.08 15.99
C LEU A 142 -2.43 -9.68 17.09
N TYR A 143 -3.74 -9.45 17.04
CA TYR A 143 -4.68 -9.97 18.05
C TYR A 143 -4.81 -11.49 18.00
N VAL A 144 -4.75 -12.11 16.82
CA VAL A 144 -4.71 -13.58 16.69
C VAL A 144 -3.47 -14.16 17.37
N LYS A 145 -2.29 -13.57 17.17
CA LYS A 145 -1.04 -14.00 17.82
C LYS A 145 -1.12 -13.84 19.33
N HIS A 146 -1.60 -12.72 19.84
CA HIS A 146 -1.74 -12.49 21.27
C HIS A 146 -2.74 -13.46 21.91
N ARG A 147 -3.89 -13.69 21.26
CA ARG A 147 -4.87 -14.67 21.72
C ARG A 147 -4.30 -16.08 21.76
N ALA A 148 -3.55 -16.47 20.72
CA ALA A 148 -2.91 -17.80 20.68
C ALA A 148 -1.90 -17.96 21.83
N HIS A 149 -1.11 -16.93 22.12
CA HIS A 149 -0.17 -16.93 23.24
C HIS A 149 -0.88 -17.06 24.60
N LEU A 150 -2.00 -16.33 24.81
CA LEU A 150 -2.80 -16.48 26.04
C LEU A 150 -3.40 -17.86 26.19
N LYS A 151 -3.89 -18.47 25.11
CA LYS A 151 -4.43 -19.83 25.13
C LYS A 151 -3.36 -20.85 25.47
N ALA A 152 -2.15 -20.72 24.91
CA ALA A 152 -1.02 -21.58 25.26
C ALA A 152 -0.67 -21.47 26.76
N GLN A 153 -0.55 -20.25 27.28
CA GLN A 153 -0.29 -20.03 28.71
C GLN A 153 -1.38 -20.63 29.62
N LEU A 154 -2.65 -20.50 29.22
CA LEU A 154 -3.76 -21.09 29.99
C LEU A 154 -3.65 -22.61 29.97
N SER A 155 -3.39 -23.22 28.82
CA SER A 155 -3.24 -24.68 28.67
C SER A 155 -2.08 -25.24 29.50
N GLU A 156 -0.92 -24.55 29.46
CA GLU A 156 0.30 -25.04 30.12
C GLU A 156 0.29 -24.84 31.63
N THR A 157 -0.40 -23.81 32.15
CA THR A 157 -0.26 -23.41 33.55
C THR A 157 -1.56 -23.54 34.37
N GLN A 158 -2.66 -24.01 33.77
CA GLN A 158 -3.99 -23.98 34.40
C GLN A 158 -4.02 -24.71 35.75
N GLU A 159 -3.32 -25.82 35.86
CA GLU A 159 -3.30 -26.69 37.08
C GLU A 159 -2.42 -26.10 38.19
N TYR A 160 -1.43 -25.26 37.83
CA TYR A 160 -0.41 -24.75 38.76
C TYR A 160 -0.58 -23.26 39.09
N SER A 161 -1.59 -22.61 38.51
CA SER A 161 -1.80 -21.17 38.68
C SER A 161 -3.02 -20.85 39.51
N SER A 162 -3.05 -19.67 40.13
CA SER A 162 -4.19 -19.21 40.92
C SER A 162 -5.43 -19.01 40.03
N ALA A 163 -6.62 -19.28 40.59
CA ALA A 163 -7.91 -19.07 39.92
C ALA A 163 -8.03 -17.61 39.39
N ASN A 164 -7.65 -16.64 40.20
CA ASN A 164 -7.68 -15.21 39.79
C ASN A 164 -6.79 -14.90 38.57
N ARG A 165 -5.63 -15.55 38.44
CA ARG A 165 -4.77 -15.41 37.26
C ARG A 165 -5.47 -15.98 36.04
N ASN A 166 -6.00 -17.20 36.15
CA ASN A 166 -6.69 -17.87 35.05
C ASN A 166 -7.92 -17.06 34.58
N GLU A 167 -8.67 -16.49 35.49
CA GLU A 167 -9.80 -15.62 35.17
C GLU A 167 -9.39 -14.36 34.40
N ARG A 168 -8.33 -13.67 34.84
CA ARG A 168 -7.80 -12.51 34.12
C ARG A 168 -7.37 -12.88 32.68
N LEU A 169 -6.64 -13.98 32.51
CA LEU A 169 -6.20 -14.41 31.16
C LEU A 169 -7.40 -14.79 30.27
N LYS A 170 -8.41 -15.47 30.80
CA LYS A 170 -9.66 -15.77 30.08
C LYS A 170 -10.42 -14.51 29.68
N THR A 171 -10.44 -13.51 30.56
CA THR A 171 -11.09 -12.23 30.27
C THR A 171 -10.40 -11.51 29.09
N ILE A 172 -9.07 -11.44 29.09
CA ILE A 172 -8.29 -10.83 27.99
C ILE A 172 -8.47 -11.64 26.69
N GLU A 173 -8.47 -12.97 26.77
CA GLU A 173 -8.72 -13.83 25.60
C GLU A 173 -10.08 -13.53 24.96
N LYS A 174 -11.13 -13.36 25.76
CA LYS A 174 -12.48 -12.98 25.28
C LYS A 174 -12.48 -11.62 24.59
N VAL A 175 -11.72 -10.64 25.14
CA VAL A 175 -11.57 -9.31 24.51
C VAL A 175 -10.94 -9.44 23.12
N TYR A 176 -9.81 -10.14 23.00
CA TYR A 176 -9.19 -10.36 21.69
C TYR A 176 -10.12 -11.10 20.72
N SER A 177 -10.86 -12.12 21.20
CA SER A 177 -11.81 -12.85 20.36
C SER A 177 -12.96 -11.98 19.86
N LYS A 178 -13.39 -10.99 20.66
CA LYS A 178 -14.39 -9.99 20.27
C LYS A 178 -13.81 -9.04 19.21
N GLN A 179 -12.66 -8.48 19.49
CA GLN A 179 -12.00 -7.52 18.59
C GLN A 179 -11.66 -8.13 17.21
N ILE A 180 -11.19 -9.37 17.17
CA ILE A 180 -10.96 -10.09 15.90
C ILE A 180 -12.25 -10.15 15.07
N ARG A 181 -13.39 -10.46 15.67
CA ARG A 181 -14.67 -10.49 14.93
C ARG A 181 -15.13 -9.11 14.46
N GLU A 182 -14.87 -8.08 15.23
CA GLU A 182 -15.19 -6.69 14.86
C GLU A 182 -14.36 -6.25 13.67
N ILE A 183 -13.04 -6.49 13.68
CA ILE A 183 -12.14 -6.21 12.55
C ILE A 183 -12.57 -6.99 11.30
N GLU A 184 -12.93 -8.27 11.43
CA GLU A 184 -13.40 -9.06 10.27
C GLU A 184 -14.71 -8.51 9.68
N LYS A 185 -15.58 -7.90 10.48
CA LYS A 185 -16.75 -7.18 9.98
C LYS A 185 -16.36 -5.87 9.26
N GLU A 186 -15.42 -5.12 9.82
CA GLU A 186 -14.92 -3.90 9.17
C GLU A 186 -14.27 -4.22 7.81
N ILE A 187 -13.47 -5.28 7.73
CA ILE A 187 -12.91 -5.77 6.47
C ILE A 187 -14.04 -6.06 5.46
N THR A 188 -15.09 -6.75 5.89
CA THR A 188 -16.23 -7.05 5.03
C THR A 188 -16.93 -5.78 4.55
N ASN A 189 -17.13 -4.80 5.43
CA ASN A 189 -17.75 -3.52 5.09
C ASN A 189 -16.93 -2.74 4.04
N VAL A 190 -15.60 -2.71 4.17
CA VAL A 190 -14.72 -2.08 3.16
C VAL A 190 -14.86 -2.77 1.81
N ILE A 191 -14.90 -4.11 1.78
CA ILE A 191 -15.09 -4.88 0.55
C ILE A 191 -16.44 -4.56 -0.08
N ASP A 192 -17.52 -4.60 0.71
CA ASP A 192 -18.89 -4.44 0.20
C ASP A 192 -19.19 -2.99 -0.25
N SER A 193 -18.47 -2.00 0.28
CA SER A 193 -18.60 -0.60 -0.12
C SER A 193 -17.91 -0.26 -1.44
N THR A 194 -17.02 -1.13 -1.94
CA THR A 194 -16.22 -0.90 -3.15
C THR A 194 -16.53 -1.95 -4.20
N PRO A 195 -17.25 -1.63 -5.30
CA PRO A 195 -17.69 -2.61 -6.29
C PRO A 195 -16.56 -3.44 -6.90
N GLU A 196 -15.41 -2.83 -7.15
CA GLU A 196 -14.25 -3.49 -7.74
C GLU A 196 -13.56 -4.45 -6.76
N LEU A 197 -13.41 -4.04 -5.49
CA LEU A 197 -12.95 -4.93 -4.43
C LEU A 197 -13.90 -6.13 -4.25
N LYS A 198 -15.20 -5.87 -4.26
CA LYS A 198 -16.23 -6.91 -4.14
C LYS A 198 -16.11 -7.93 -5.26
N LYS A 199 -15.99 -7.47 -6.50
CA LYS A 199 -15.79 -8.35 -7.68
C LYS A 199 -14.56 -9.23 -7.52
N ASN A 200 -13.42 -8.66 -7.17
CA ASN A 200 -12.16 -9.42 -6.99
C ASN A 200 -12.26 -10.39 -5.81
N TYR A 201 -12.87 -9.96 -4.71
CA TYR A 201 -13.11 -10.82 -3.55
C TYR A 201 -13.98 -12.03 -3.90
N ASP A 202 -15.09 -11.83 -4.61
CA ASP A 202 -16.01 -12.90 -4.98
C ASP A 202 -15.35 -13.91 -5.93
N LEU A 203 -14.51 -13.45 -6.87
CA LEU A 203 -13.71 -14.30 -7.75
C LEU A 203 -12.76 -15.20 -6.95
N ILE A 204 -12.01 -14.62 -6.02
CA ILE A 204 -11.04 -15.36 -5.18
C ILE A 204 -11.76 -16.31 -4.22
N ARG A 205 -12.88 -15.89 -3.64
CA ARG A 205 -13.72 -16.72 -2.74
C ARG A 205 -14.39 -17.88 -3.44
N GLY A 206 -14.57 -17.82 -4.77
CA GLY A 206 -15.04 -18.93 -5.58
C GLY A 206 -14.11 -20.16 -5.58
N ILE A 207 -12.86 -19.97 -5.17
CA ILE A 207 -11.90 -21.09 -5.05
C ILE A 207 -12.12 -21.82 -3.72
N ALA A 208 -12.32 -23.14 -3.80
CA ALA A 208 -12.58 -23.96 -2.62
C ALA A 208 -11.44 -23.87 -1.58
N GLY A 209 -11.80 -23.67 -0.31
CA GLY A 209 -10.85 -23.56 0.80
C GLY A 209 -10.34 -22.14 1.07
N ILE A 210 -10.63 -21.16 0.22
CA ILE A 210 -10.25 -19.77 0.49
C ILE A 210 -11.31 -19.09 1.37
N GLY A 211 -10.90 -18.68 2.59
CA GLY A 211 -11.70 -17.90 3.53
C GLY A 211 -11.52 -16.38 3.35
N LEU A 212 -12.30 -15.58 4.12
CA LEU A 212 -12.23 -14.11 4.14
C LEU A 212 -10.77 -13.61 4.22
N VAL A 213 -10.05 -14.03 5.23
CA VAL A 213 -8.68 -13.53 5.51
C VAL A 213 -7.72 -13.86 4.38
N THR A 214 -7.78 -15.09 3.85
CA THR A 214 -6.92 -15.50 2.73
C THR A 214 -7.23 -14.70 1.48
N ALA A 215 -8.52 -14.52 1.14
CA ALA A 215 -8.93 -13.73 -0.02
C ALA A 215 -8.43 -12.28 0.09
N VAL A 216 -8.64 -11.64 1.24
CA VAL A 216 -8.19 -10.26 1.47
C VAL A 216 -6.67 -10.16 1.48
N THR A 217 -5.96 -11.15 2.03
CA THR A 217 -4.49 -11.19 1.96
C THR A 217 -4.00 -11.23 0.52
N ILE A 218 -4.64 -12.03 -0.34
CA ILE A 218 -4.31 -12.09 -1.77
C ILE A 218 -4.58 -10.74 -2.42
N ILE A 219 -5.74 -10.12 -2.19
CA ILE A 219 -6.08 -8.80 -2.75
C ILE A 219 -5.03 -7.77 -2.35
N VAL A 220 -4.70 -7.66 -1.07
CA VAL A 220 -3.69 -6.72 -0.58
C VAL A 220 -2.31 -7.02 -1.17
N ALA A 221 -1.94 -8.27 -1.33
CA ALA A 221 -0.63 -8.65 -1.88
C ALA A 221 -0.51 -8.46 -3.40
N THR A 222 -1.62 -8.56 -4.14
CA THR A 222 -1.64 -8.46 -5.61
C THR A 222 -2.07 -7.08 -6.13
N ALA A 223 -2.66 -6.24 -5.28
CA ALA A 223 -2.93 -4.84 -5.60
C ALA A 223 -1.67 -3.95 -5.48
N ASN A 224 -0.53 -4.59 -5.23
CA ASN A 224 0.77 -3.96 -5.05
C ASN A 224 1.60 -4.10 -6.32
#